data_8a78a5bc33e354ef046b7e2d152001aa
#
_entry.id   8a78a5bc33e354ef046b7e2d152001aa
#
_cell.length_a   1.000
_cell.length_b   1.000
_cell.length_c   1.000
_cell.angle_alpha   90.00
_cell.angle_beta   90.00
_cell.angle_gamma   90.00
#
_symmetry.space_group_name_H-M   'P 1'
#
loop_
_entity.id
_entity.type
_entity.pdbx_description
1 polymer ?
#
loop_
_entity_poly.entity_id
_entity_poly.type
_entity_poly.pdbx_seq_one_letter_code
_entity_poly.pdbx_strand_id
1 'polypeptide(L)'
;MEPVDRQRYLQWYKYAEAGISPSDRVRVLEISEKAPKIKMIDGLDQQSVFKNIEAIDTEITPRPEPEGYLHPDYIEAHKHLFDNGAAKFQKFQPSESWNDGIVGGNDGTSFWLSKDHADIIQDIARGDNRIYETLLGFDEGYLGDGPLYRLDVTPEVVAEKGISIPSGNEAGANNWWRPGGRTYPGDMPEGVMKDISTKRGEHTWNIVN
;
A
#
# COMPACT_ATOMS: atom_id res chain seq x y z
N MET A 1 23.15 15.94 8.84
CA MET A 1 22.39 14.71 8.56
C MET A 1 21.77 14.90 7.19
N GLU A 2 22.13 14.03 6.25
CA GLU A 2 21.58 14.08 4.90
C GLU A 2 20.06 13.88 4.91
N PRO A 3 19.28 14.42 3.96
CA PRO A 3 17.83 14.31 3.93
C PRO A 3 17.34 12.85 3.99
N VAL A 4 18.04 11.93 3.31
CA VAL A 4 17.73 10.49 3.31
C VAL A 4 17.91 9.87 4.70
N ASP A 5 18.98 10.25 5.42
CA ASP A 5 19.23 9.77 6.79
C ASP A 5 18.17 10.27 7.77
N ARG A 6 17.69 11.49 7.58
CA ARG A 6 16.62 12.05 8.40
C ARG A 6 15.30 11.32 8.20
N GLN A 7 14.95 10.99 6.96
CA GLN A 7 13.73 10.26 6.65
C GLN A 7 13.76 8.85 7.24
N ARG A 8 14.87 8.11 7.06
CA ARG A 8 15.08 6.78 7.66
C ARG A 8 15.01 6.82 9.19
N TYR A 9 15.57 7.85 9.81
CA TYR A 9 15.50 8.04 11.26
C TYR A 9 14.04 8.23 11.73
N LEU A 10 13.27 9.06 11.04
CA LEU A 10 11.86 9.28 11.36
C LEU A 10 11.02 8.01 11.18
N GLN A 11 11.26 7.25 10.13
CA GLN A 11 10.62 5.94 9.92
C GLN A 11 10.95 4.97 11.07
N TRP A 12 12.23 4.83 11.40
CA TRP A 12 12.69 3.98 12.49
C TRP A 12 12.02 4.36 13.83
N TYR A 13 11.88 5.65 14.09
CA TYR A 13 11.21 6.16 15.28
C TYR A 13 9.71 5.79 15.26
N LYS A 14 9.04 5.98 14.14
CA LYS A 14 7.62 5.62 13.97
C LYS A 14 7.36 4.12 14.15
N TYR A 15 8.25 3.29 13.64
CA TYR A 15 8.16 1.85 13.88
C TYR A 15 8.33 1.50 15.37
N ALA A 16 9.23 2.19 16.06
CA ALA A 16 9.41 2.00 17.51
C ALA A 16 8.19 2.44 18.33
N GLU A 17 7.58 3.56 17.99
CA GLU A 17 6.33 4.04 18.62
C GLU A 17 5.18 3.05 18.44
N ALA A 18 5.12 2.36 17.30
CA ALA A 18 4.12 1.32 17.03
C ALA A 18 4.40 -0.02 17.76
N GLY A 19 5.49 -0.13 18.50
CA GLY A 19 5.85 -1.35 19.23
C GLY A 19 6.60 -2.39 18.41
N ILE A 20 7.05 -2.07 17.18
CA ILE A 20 7.84 -3.00 16.35
C ILE A 20 9.21 -3.21 17.00
N SER A 21 9.58 -4.47 17.25
CA SER A 21 10.85 -4.83 17.87
C SER A 21 12.07 -4.38 17.02
N PRO A 22 13.25 -4.16 17.61
CA PRO A 22 14.44 -3.77 16.84
C PRO A 22 14.77 -4.74 15.69
N SER A 23 14.63 -6.05 15.91
CA SER A 23 14.86 -7.06 14.87
C SER A 23 13.82 -6.99 13.76
N ASP A 24 12.55 -6.77 14.09
CA ASP A 24 11.49 -6.64 13.09
C ASP A 24 11.59 -5.33 12.32
N ARG A 25 12.08 -4.25 12.95
CA ARG A 25 12.38 -3.00 12.24
C ARG A 25 13.45 -3.17 11.14
N VAL A 26 14.45 -4.01 11.39
CA VAL A 26 15.44 -4.38 10.35
C VAL A 26 14.75 -5.09 9.19
N ARG A 27 13.86 -6.04 9.47
CA ARG A 27 13.08 -6.76 8.43
C ARG A 27 12.20 -5.81 7.60
N VAL A 28 11.54 -4.85 8.25
CA VAL A 28 10.76 -3.80 7.54
C VAL A 28 11.66 -2.99 6.60
N LEU A 29 12.83 -2.54 7.08
CA LEU A 29 13.78 -1.81 6.24
C LEU A 29 14.30 -2.64 5.06
N GLU A 30 14.51 -3.95 5.25
CA GLU A 30 14.92 -4.85 4.17
C GLU A 30 13.88 -4.94 3.05
N ILE A 31 12.57 -4.90 3.35
CA ILE A 31 11.52 -4.84 2.33
C ILE A 31 11.71 -3.57 1.49
N SER A 32 11.82 -2.43 2.14
CA SER A 32 12.02 -1.13 1.49
C SER A 32 13.31 -1.09 0.65
N GLU A 33 14.41 -1.66 1.15
CA GLU A 33 15.70 -1.69 0.46
C GLU A 33 15.73 -2.61 -0.75
N LYS A 34 15.02 -3.74 -0.70
CA LYS A 34 14.93 -4.73 -1.79
C LYS A 34 13.91 -4.34 -2.85
N ALA A 35 12.95 -3.50 -2.50
CA ALA A 35 11.96 -3.03 -3.46
C ALA A 35 12.60 -2.15 -4.56
N PRO A 36 12.00 -2.08 -5.76
CA PRO A 36 12.49 -1.23 -6.83
C PRO A 36 12.74 0.19 -6.36
N LYS A 37 13.87 0.78 -6.71
CA LYS A 37 14.16 2.18 -6.38
C LYS A 37 13.34 3.09 -7.28
N ILE A 38 12.69 4.08 -6.67
CA ILE A 38 11.92 5.07 -7.42
C ILE A 38 12.83 5.72 -8.45
N LYS A 39 12.40 5.68 -9.72
CA LYS A 39 13.09 6.29 -10.86
C LYS A 39 12.12 7.25 -11.53
N MET A 40 12.55 8.50 -11.67
CA MET A 40 11.80 9.54 -12.34
C MET A 40 12.05 9.51 -13.84
N ILE A 41 11.13 10.10 -14.62
CA ILE A 41 11.40 10.45 -16.02
C ILE A 41 12.62 11.39 -16.07
N ASP A 42 13.47 11.23 -17.08
CA ASP A 42 14.70 12.02 -17.23
C ASP A 42 14.43 13.53 -17.14
N GLY A 43 15.24 14.19 -16.32
CA GLY A 43 15.14 15.64 -16.10
C GLY A 43 14.18 16.05 -14.97
N LEU A 44 13.43 15.12 -14.37
CA LEU A 44 12.56 15.41 -13.23
C LEU A 44 13.29 15.18 -11.90
N ASP A 45 13.20 16.17 -11.00
CA ASP A 45 13.67 16.05 -9.62
C ASP A 45 12.59 15.45 -8.74
N GLN A 46 12.87 14.28 -8.14
CA GLN A 46 11.88 13.54 -7.35
C GLN A 46 11.32 14.37 -6.21
N GLN A 47 12.16 15.06 -5.44
CA GLN A 47 11.73 15.80 -4.26
C GLN A 47 10.77 16.93 -4.65
N SER A 48 11.10 17.68 -5.69
CA SER A 48 10.27 18.79 -6.19
C SER A 48 8.95 18.29 -6.76
N VAL A 49 8.98 17.22 -7.56
CA VAL A 49 7.78 16.64 -8.18
C VAL A 49 6.84 16.10 -7.11
N PHE A 50 7.34 15.29 -6.17
CA PHE A 50 6.52 14.70 -5.12
C PHE A 50 5.90 15.76 -4.22
N LYS A 51 6.68 16.75 -3.79
CA LYS A 51 6.17 17.88 -3.01
C LYS A 51 5.04 18.62 -3.73
N ASN A 52 5.17 18.86 -5.03
CA ASN A 52 4.14 19.52 -5.82
C ASN A 52 2.86 18.67 -5.94
N ILE A 53 3.00 17.36 -6.15
CA ILE A 53 1.87 16.42 -6.24
C ILE A 53 1.14 16.32 -4.90
N GLU A 54 1.86 16.21 -3.79
CA GLU A 54 1.29 16.17 -2.45
C GLU A 54 0.51 17.43 -2.08
N ALA A 55 0.92 18.59 -2.61
CA ALA A 55 0.27 19.86 -2.37
C ALA A 55 -1.02 20.08 -3.18
N ILE A 56 -1.35 19.18 -4.12
CA ILE A 56 -2.57 19.29 -4.93
C ILE A 56 -3.79 19.01 -4.06
N ASP A 57 -4.73 19.95 -4.07
CA ASP A 57 -6.07 19.76 -3.52
C ASP A 57 -6.91 18.96 -4.54
N THR A 58 -7.16 17.70 -4.23
CA THR A 58 -7.89 16.78 -5.11
C THR A 58 -9.38 17.09 -5.24
N GLU A 59 -9.95 17.93 -4.37
CA GLU A 59 -11.30 18.43 -4.55
C GLU A 59 -11.41 19.45 -5.69
N ILE A 60 -10.28 20.09 -6.03
CA ILE A 60 -10.20 21.11 -7.08
C ILE A 60 -9.62 20.54 -8.38
N THR A 61 -8.53 19.77 -8.27
CA THR A 61 -7.76 19.29 -9.44
C THR A 61 -7.22 17.89 -9.16
N PRO A 62 -7.42 16.92 -10.07
CA PRO A 62 -6.83 15.59 -9.87
C PRO A 62 -5.30 15.65 -9.92
N ARG A 63 -4.66 14.77 -9.16
CA ARG A 63 -3.21 14.55 -9.24
C ARG A 63 -2.83 13.93 -10.59
N PRO A 64 -1.61 14.16 -11.08
CA PRO A 64 -1.15 13.51 -12.31
C PRO A 64 -1.02 11.99 -12.12
N GLU A 65 -1.30 11.25 -13.18
CA GLU A 65 -1.07 9.80 -13.20
C GLU A 65 0.43 9.48 -13.09
N PRO A 66 0.80 8.36 -12.44
CA PRO A 66 2.20 7.97 -12.22
C PRO A 66 3.07 7.93 -13.50
N GLU A 67 2.48 7.55 -14.63
CA GLU A 67 3.15 7.54 -15.93
C GLU A 67 3.61 8.93 -16.41
N GLY A 68 3.05 10.00 -15.83
CA GLY A 68 3.44 11.37 -16.13
C GLY A 68 4.73 11.83 -15.47
N TYR A 69 5.23 11.09 -14.46
CA TYR A 69 6.43 11.50 -13.72
C TYR A 69 7.38 10.34 -13.34
N LEU A 70 6.90 9.10 -13.28
CA LEU A 70 7.72 7.92 -13.01
C LEU A 70 8.22 7.29 -14.31
N HIS A 71 9.46 6.81 -14.27
CA HIS A 71 10.07 6.13 -15.41
C HIS A 71 9.38 4.79 -15.68
N PRO A 72 9.13 4.40 -16.95
CA PRO A 72 8.49 3.13 -17.29
C PRO A 72 9.17 1.89 -16.67
N ASP A 73 10.50 1.85 -16.61
CA ASP A 73 11.22 0.73 -15.98
C ASP A 73 10.86 0.57 -14.49
N TYR A 74 10.66 1.69 -13.78
CA TYR A 74 10.25 1.62 -12.38
C TYR A 74 8.81 1.12 -12.24
N ILE A 75 7.90 1.62 -13.07
CA ILE A 75 6.50 1.20 -13.09
C ILE A 75 6.39 -0.30 -13.34
N GLU A 76 7.14 -0.82 -14.33
CA GLU A 76 7.15 -2.25 -14.65
C GLU A 76 7.78 -3.08 -13.52
N ALA A 77 8.91 -2.64 -12.97
CA ALA A 77 9.54 -3.34 -11.83
C ALA A 77 8.65 -3.36 -10.59
N HIS A 78 7.90 -2.27 -10.33
CA HIS A 78 6.92 -2.21 -9.25
C HIS A 78 5.77 -3.19 -9.47
N LYS A 79 5.24 -3.27 -10.69
CA LYS A 79 4.18 -4.21 -11.07
C LYS A 79 4.60 -5.66 -10.87
N HIS A 80 5.84 -6.02 -11.19
CA HIS A 80 6.39 -7.36 -10.98
C HIS A 80 6.43 -7.82 -9.51
N LEU A 81 6.32 -6.91 -8.54
CA LEU A 81 6.17 -7.29 -7.14
C LEU A 81 4.90 -8.12 -6.88
N PHE A 82 3.92 -8.01 -7.76
CA PHE A 82 2.61 -8.66 -7.64
C PHE A 82 2.49 -9.96 -8.47
N ASP A 83 3.57 -10.45 -9.05
CA ASP A 83 3.58 -11.67 -9.87
C ASP A 83 3.14 -12.92 -9.08
N ASN A 84 3.28 -12.93 -7.76
CA ASN A 84 2.83 -14.00 -6.87
C ASN A 84 1.42 -13.78 -6.29
N GLY A 85 0.69 -12.76 -6.77
CA GLY A 85 -0.61 -12.37 -6.27
C GLY A 85 -0.56 -11.13 -5.38
N ALA A 86 -1.71 -10.75 -4.86
CA ALA A 86 -1.86 -9.59 -4.00
C ALA A 86 -2.64 -9.93 -2.74
N ALA A 87 -2.44 -9.13 -1.69
CA ALA A 87 -3.18 -9.24 -0.45
C ALA A 87 -3.61 -7.87 0.08
N LYS A 88 -4.74 -7.84 0.79
CA LYS A 88 -5.31 -6.65 1.40
C LYS A 88 -5.68 -6.94 2.85
N PHE A 89 -5.38 -6.00 3.73
CA PHE A 89 -5.86 -6.03 5.12
C PHE A 89 -7.00 -5.02 5.29
N GLN A 90 -8.09 -5.43 5.92
CA GLN A 90 -9.24 -4.57 6.16
C GLN A 90 -10.01 -4.98 7.42
N LYS A 91 -10.69 -4.03 8.05
CA LYS A 91 -11.54 -4.28 9.23
C LYS A 91 -12.95 -4.81 8.92
N PHE A 92 -13.34 -4.77 7.65
CA PHE A 92 -14.66 -5.23 7.23
C PHE A 92 -14.58 -6.66 6.69
N GLN A 93 -15.45 -7.53 7.22
CA GLN A 93 -15.53 -8.91 6.73
C GLN A 93 -15.98 -8.92 5.28
N PRO A 94 -15.28 -9.64 4.39
CA PRO A 94 -15.78 -9.88 3.04
C PRO A 94 -17.11 -10.63 3.09
N SER A 95 -18.12 -10.12 2.39
CA SER A 95 -19.47 -10.69 2.41
C SER A 95 -20.13 -10.53 1.05
N GLU A 96 -20.88 -11.54 0.63
CA GLU A 96 -21.68 -11.50 -0.60
C GLU A 96 -22.89 -10.56 -0.49
N SER A 97 -23.35 -10.28 0.73
CA SER A 97 -24.52 -9.43 1.00
C SER A 97 -24.18 -7.95 1.18
N TRP A 98 -22.92 -7.62 1.46
CA TRP A 98 -22.48 -6.24 1.64
C TRP A 98 -21.96 -5.66 0.32
N ASN A 99 -22.39 -4.42 0.01
CA ASN A 99 -21.99 -3.71 -1.21
C ASN A 99 -22.10 -4.58 -2.48
N ASP A 100 -23.18 -5.35 -2.58
CA ASP A 100 -23.41 -6.32 -3.66
C ASP A 100 -22.27 -7.35 -3.85
N GLY A 101 -21.53 -7.64 -2.78
CA GLY A 101 -20.38 -8.54 -2.82
C GLY A 101 -19.12 -7.94 -3.44
N ILE A 102 -18.99 -6.62 -3.45
CA ILE A 102 -17.82 -5.93 -3.98
C ILE A 102 -16.86 -5.55 -2.85
N VAL A 103 -15.59 -5.89 -3.00
CA VAL A 103 -14.47 -5.40 -2.19
C VAL A 103 -13.75 -4.32 -2.98
N GLY A 104 -13.93 -3.08 -2.56
CA GLY A 104 -13.34 -1.91 -3.20
C GLY A 104 -13.99 -0.60 -2.75
N GLY A 105 -13.52 0.50 -3.34
CA GLY A 105 -14.00 1.84 -3.08
C GLY A 105 -15.16 2.27 -4.00
N ASN A 106 -15.69 3.46 -3.75
CA ASN A 106 -16.79 4.03 -4.56
C ASN A 106 -16.37 4.36 -6.01
N ASP A 107 -15.08 4.42 -6.27
CA ASP A 107 -14.48 4.65 -7.59
C ASP A 107 -14.19 3.35 -8.38
N GLY A 108 -14.53 2.21 -7.82
CA GLY A 108 -14.31 0.91 -8.45
C GLY A 108 -12.87 0.42 -8.32
N THR A 109 -12.10 0.93 -7.35
CA THR A 109 -10.71 0.52 -7.09
C THR A 109 -10.45 0.18 -5.63
N SER A 110 -9.34 -0.48 -5.35
CA SER A 110 -8.85 -0.75 -4.00
C SER A 110 -7.34 -0.91 -3.93
N PHE A 111 -6.78 -0.62 -2.75
CA PHE A 111 -5.35 -0.70 -2.48
C PHE A 111 -4.96 -2.11 -2.02
N TRP A 112 -3.79 -2.56 -2.50
CA TRP A 112 -3.27 -3.90 -2.27
C TRP A 112 -1.76 -3.87 -2.05
N LEU A 113 -1.28 -4.85 -1.29
CA LEU A 113 0.14 -5.20 -1.17
C LEU A 113 0.44 -6.38 -2.07
N SER A 114 1.72 -6.58 -2.43
CA SER A 114 2.10 -7.89 -2.95
C SER A 114 1.90 -8.96 -1.88
N LYS A 115 1.54 -10.17 -2.30
CA LYS A 115 1.34 -11.28 -1.38
C LYS A 115 2.58 -11.53 -0.50
N ASP A 116 3.78 -11.49 -1.09
CA ASP A 116 5.04 -11.74 -0.40
C ASP A 116 5.30 -10.71 0.71
N HIS A 117 5.03 -9.42 0.47
CA HIS A 117 5.15 -8.39 1.49
C HIS A 117 4.08 -8.51 2.57
N ALA A 118 2.85 -8.87 2.21
CA ALA A 118 1.78 -9.09 3.16
C ALA A 118 2.10 -10.24 4.13
N ASP A 119 2.73 -11.32 3.65
CA ASP A 119 3.17 -12.45 4.49
C ASP A 119 4.20 -11.98 5.55
N ILE A 120 5.18 -11.16 5.15
CA ILE A 120 6.18 -10.62 6.07
C ILE A 120 5.56 -9.65 7.08
N ILE A 121 4.66 -8.76 6.62
CA ILE A 121 3.96 -7.80 7.49
C ILE A 121 3.12 -8.53 8.52
N GLN A 122 2.40 -9.57 8.13
CA GLN A 122 1.59 -10.37 9.05
C GLN A 122 2.46 -11.06 10.11
N ASP A 123 3.62 -11.61 9.72
CA ASP A 123 4.56 -12.23 10.66
C ASP A 123 5.17 -11.21 11.64
N ILE A 124 5.42 -9.98 11.20
CA ILE A 124 5.90 -8.89 12.07
C ILE A 124 4.81 -8.41 13.01
N ALA A 125 3.59 -8.20 12.50
CA ALA A 125 2.49 -7.63 13.27
C ALA A 125 1.94 -8.57 14.35
N ARG A 126 1.96 -9.89 14.11
CA ARG A 126 1.50 -10.91 15.08
C ARG A 126 0.13 -10.61 15.68
N GLY A 127 -0.78 -10.07 14.88
CA GLY A 127 -2.12 -9.70 15.30
C GLY A 127 -2.25 -8.32 15.94
N ASP A 128 -1.19 -7.52 16.01
CA ASP A 128 -1.23 -6.17 16.55
C ASP A 128 -1.70 -5.18 15.47
N ASN A 129 -2.95 -4.70 15.59
CA ASN A 129 -3.55 -3.76 14.64
C ASN A 129 -2.77 -2.46 14.54
N ARG A 130 -2.11 -2.01 15.61
CA ARG A 130 -1.29 -0.78 15.61
C ARG A 130 -0.09 -0.90 14.68
N ILE A 131 0.52 -2.08 14.60
CA ILE A 131 1.63 -2.35 13.68
C ILE A 131 1.14 -2.34 12.23
N TYR A 132 0.00 -2.98 11.94
CA TYR A 132 -0.62 -2.90 10.61
C TYR A 132 -0.92 -1.46 10.22
N GLU A 133 -1.53 -0.65 11.09
CA GLU A 133 -1.82 0.77 10.82
C GLU A 133 -0.55 1.54 10.42
N THR A 134 0.52 1.37 11.18
CA THR A 134 1.79 2.05 10.92
C THR A 134 2.44 1.61 9.61
N LEU A 135 2.48 0.31 9.32
CA LEU A 135 3.13 -0.20 8.11
C LEU A 135 2.31 0.09 6.84
N LEU A 136 0.99 0.12 6.95
CA LEU A 136 0.08 0.26 5.80
C LEU A 136 -0.41 1.70 5.58
N GLY A 137 -0.04 2.63 6.45
CA GLY A 137 -0.42 4.03 6.31
C GLY A 137 -1.89 4.30 6.65
N PHE A 138 -2.47 3.55 7.58
CA PHE A 138 -3.78 3.88 8.15
C PHE A 138 -3.65 4.93 9.25
N ASP A 139 -4.74 5.64 9.50
CA ASP A 139 -4.84 6.51 10.68
C ASP A 139 -4.74 5.68 11.96
N GLU A 140 -4.15 6.27 12.98
CA GLU A 140 -4.04 5.64 14.30
C GLU A 140 -5.44 5.33 14.87
N GLY A 141 -5.65 4.06 15.26
CA GLY A 141 -6.93 3.59 15.77
C GLY A 141 -7.97 3.27 14.69
N TYR A 142 -7.63 3.42 13.41
CA TYR A 142 -8.57 3.13 12.31
C TYR A 142 -9.04 1.67 12.31
N LEU A 143 -8.14 0.73 12.53
CA LEU A 143 -8.49 -0.70 12.57
C LEU A 143 -9.24 -1.09 13.85
N GLY A 144 -9.06 -0.32 14.94
CA GLY A 144 -9.68 -0.60 16.23
C GLY A 144 -9.22 -1.92 16.85
N ASP A 145 -10.02 -2.45 17.79
CA ASP A 145 -9.74 -3.70 18.51
C ASP A 145 -10.50 -4.91 17.94
N GLY A 146 -11.20 -4.72 16.83
CA GLY A 146 -11.99 -5.76 16.18
C GLY A 146 -11.15 -6.67 15.28
N PRO A 147 -11.81 -7.70 14.69
CA PRO A 147 -11.13 -8.60 13.75
C PRO A 147 -10.51 -7.86 12.58
N LEU A 148 -9.30 -8.25 12.22
CA LEU A 148 -8.63 -7.83 11.00
C LEU A 148 -8.71 -8.96 9.98
N TYR A 149 -9.26 -8.67 8.83
CA TYR A 149 -9.42 -9.61 7.73
C TYR A 149 -8.31 -9.40 6.71
N ARG A 150 -7.65 -10.51 6.34
CA ARG A 150 -6.75 -10.55 5.21
C ARG A 150 -7.46 -11.21 4.04
N LEU A 151 -7.46 -10.55 2.89
CA LEU A 151 -7.90 -11.08 1.61
C LEU A 151 -6.68 -11.37 0.75
N ASP A 152 -6.69 -12.50 0.08
CA ASP A 152 -5.65 -12.88 -0.90
C ASP A 152 -6.30 -13.12 -2.26
N VAL A 153 -5.66 -12.64 -3.31
CA VAL A 153 -6.03 -12.88 -4.71
C VAL A 153 -4.85 -13.50 -5.46
N THR A 154 -5.18 -14.35 -6.43
CA THR A 154 -4.17 -15.07 -7.22
C THR A 154 -3.52 -14.17 -8.28
N PRO A 155 -2.36 -14.57 -8.85
CA PRO A 155 -1.75 -13.87 -9.98
C PRO A 155 -2.70 -13.68 -11.16
N GLU A 156 -3.57 -14.64 -11.43
CA GLU A 156 -4.55 -14.57 -12.53
C GLU A 156 -5.56 -13.45 -12.29
N VAL A 157 -6.05 -13.29 -11.05
CA VAL A 157 -6.95 -12.20 -10.68
C VAL A 157 -6.23 -10.86 -10.79
N VAL A 158 -4.98 -10.75 -10.32
CA VAL A 158 -4.17 -9.54 -10.47
C VAL A 158 -4.01 -9.17 -11.95
N ALA A 159 -3.72 -10.14 -12.82
CA ALA A 159 -3.59 -9.91 -14.25
C ALA A 159 -4.91 -9.48 -14.91
N GLU A 160 -6.04 -10.08 -14.50
CA GLU A 160 -7.37 -9.73 -15.02
C GLU A 160 -7.80 -8.32 -14.59
N LYS A 161 -7.63 -7.98 -13.30
CA LYS A 161 -8.06 -6.70 -12.75
C LYS A 161 -7.13 -5.55 -13.11
N GLY A 162 -5.87 -5.85 -13.37
CA GLY A 162 -4.80 -4.88 -13.58
C GLY A 162 -4.34 -4.25 -12.26
N ILE A 163 -3.02 -4.19 -12.08
CA ILE A 163 -2.38 -3.53 -10.93
C ILE A 163 -1.57 -2.34 -11.42
N SER A 164 -1.67 -1.21 -10.75
CA SER A 164 -0.93 0.01 -11.06
C SER A 164 -0.43 0.70 -9.80
N ILE A 165 0.49 1.64 -9.95
CA ILE A 165 0.90 2.53 -8.87
C ILE A 165 -0.26 3.50 -8.58
N PRO A 166 -0.66 3.73 -7.31
CA PRO A 166 -1.72 4.66 -6.97
C PRO A 166 -1.38 6.10 -7.37
N SER A 167 -2.32 6.80 -7.97
CA SER A 167 -2.19 8.23 -8.32
C SER A 167 -2.50 9.18 -7.15
N GLY A 168 -3.19 8.66 -6.12
CA GLY A 168 -3.72 9.43 -5.00
C GLY A 168 -5.06 10.10 -5.28
N ASN A 169 -5.69 9.77 -6.42
CA ASN A 169 -7.05 10.18 -6.74
C ASN A 169 -8.10 9.12 -6.33
N GLU A 170 -7.64 7.93 -5.94
CA GLU A 170 -8.47 6.81 -5.57
C GLU A 170 -9.23 7.09 -4.27
N ALA A 171 -10.48 6.62 -4.16
CA ALA A 171 -11.35 6.84 -3.00
C ALA A 171 -10.75 6.35 -1.66
N GLY A 172 -9.79 5.41 -1.71
CA GLY A 172 -9.08 4.92 -0.55
C GLY A 172 -7.82 5.72 -0.18
N ALA A 173 -7.41 6.72 -0.98
CA ALA A 173 -6.27 7.57 -0.66
C ALA A 173 -6.59 8.47 0.53
N ASN A 174 -5.73 8.43 1.55
CA ASN A 174 -5.87 9.23 2.76
C ASN A 174 -4.75 10.28 2.87
N ASN A 175 -4.67 11.00 4.00
CA ASN A 175 -3.64 12.02 4.24
C ASN A 175 -2.21 11.45 4.33
N TRP A 176 -2.05 10.13 4.48
CA TRP A 176 -0.75 9.45 4.51
C TRP A 176 -0.29 8.98 3.14
N TRP A 177 -1.15 9.06 2.12
CA TRP A 177 -0.77 8.72 0.76
C TRP A 177 0.44 9.56 0.29
N ARG A 178 1.35 8.91 -0.44
CA ARG A 178 2.54 9.53 -1.04
C ARG A 178 2.72 9.06 -2.47
N PRO A 179 3.23 9.91 -3.38
CA PRO A 179 3.56 9.49 -4.74
C PRO A 179 4.60 8.36 -4.75
N GLY A 180 4.55 7.53 -5.78
CA GLY A 180 5.55 6.49 -6.00
C GLY A 180 5.17 5.09 -5.56
N GLY A 181 3.93 4.87 -5.09
CA GLY A 181 3.43 3.53 -4.75
C GLY A 181 4.05 2.94 -3.49
N ARG A 182 4.20 3.77 -2.46
CA ARG A 182 4.73 3.38 -1.15
C ARG A 182 3.87 3.90 -0.03
N THR A 183 3.57 3.06 0.94
CA THR A 183 2.86 3.49 2.16
C THR A 183 3.73 4.45 2.99
N TYR A 184 3.12 5.31 3.76
CA TYR A 184 3.82 6.15 4.73
C TYR A 184 3.18 5.99 6.12
N PRO A 185 3.94 5.84 7.20
CA PRO A 185 5.41 5.81 7.29
C PRO A 185 6.04 4.44 6.97
N GLY A 186 5.25 3.43 6.63
CA GLY A 186 5.70 2.05 6.48
C GLY A 186 6.70 1.80 5.36
N ASP A 187 6.68 2.62 4.29
CA ASP A 187 7.48 2.46 3.07
C ASP A 187 7.30 1.10 2.38
N MET A 188 6.10 0.52 2.54
CA MET A 188 5.73 -0.73 1.89
C MET A 188 5.25 -0.48 0.47
N PRO A 189 5.75 -1.24 -0.53
CA PRO A 189 5.19 -1.16 -1.88
C PRO A 189 3.70 -1.49 -1.87
N GLU A 190 2.90 -0.60 -2.46
CA GLU A 190 1.47 -0.79 -2.62
C GLU A 190 1.04 -0.56 -4.07
N GLY A 191 -0.04 -1.20 -4.46
CA GLY A 191 -0.66 -1.02 -5.75
C GLY A 191 -2.16 -0.81 -5.63
N VAL A 192 -2.76 -0.32 -6.68
CA VAL A 192 -4.21 -0.21 -6.81
C VAL A 192 -4.68 -1.08 -7.96
N MET A 193 -5.79 -1.78 -7.79
CA MET A 193 -6.44 -2.55 -8.85
C MET A 193 -7.96 -2.39 -8.79
N LYS A 194 -8.63 -2.81 -9.85
CA LYS A 194 -10.09 -2.82 -9.92
C LYS A 194 -10.67 -3.71 -8.84
N ASP A 195 -11.87 -3.37 -8.41
CA ASP A 195 -12.62 -4.10 -7.41
C ASP A 195 -12.73 -5.59 -7.74
N ILE A 196 -12.75 -6.40 -6.69
CA ILE A 196 -12.99 -7.84 -6.77
C ILE A 196 -14.39 -8.18 -6.29
N SER A 197 -14.91 -9.31 -6.79
CA SER A 197 -16.23 -9.81 -6.42
C SER A 197 -16.13 -11.01 -5.48
N THR A 198 -16.76 -10.88 -4.31
CA THR A 198 -16.90 -12.02 -3.37
C THR A 198 -17.79 -13.13 -3.94
N LYS A 199 -18.76 -12.77 -4.81
CA LYS A 199 -19.69 -13.72 -5.45
C LYS A 199 -19.02 -14.61 -6.50
N ARG A 200 -17.88 -14.17 -7.09
CA ARG A 200 -17.16 -14.92 -8.14
C ARG A 200 -16.06 -15.82 -7.60
N GLY A 201 -15.82 -15.82 -6.28
CA GLY A 201 -14.72 -16.60 -5.71
C GLY A 201 -13.34 -16.10 -6.13
N GLU A 202 -13.20 -14.82 -6.44
CA GLU A 202 -11.94 -14.19 -6.88
C GLU A 202 -10.91 -14.05 -5.75
N HIS A 203 -11.27 -14.41 -4.51
CA HIS A 203 -10.42 -14.24 -3.33
C HIS A 203 -10.57 -15.40 -2.35
N THR A 204 -9.59 -15.49 -1.45
CA THR A 204 -9.71 -16.18 -0.16
C THR A 204 -9.54 -15.17 0.97
N TRP A 205 -10.02 -15.49 2.15
CA TRP A 205 -9.83 -14.61 3.30
C TRP A 205 -9.72 -15.38 4.63
N ASN A 206 -9.07 -14.76 5.61
CA ASN A 206 -8.97 -15.25 6.98
C ASN A 206 -8.83 -14.08 7.96
N ILE A 207 -9.07 -14.36 9.27
CA ILE A 207 -8.79 -13.40 10.35
C ILE A 207 -7.32 -13.58 10.76
N VAL A 208 -6.63 -12.45 11.00
CA VAL A 208 -5.17 -12.43 11.23
C VAL A 208 -4.72 -11.80 12.55
N ASN A 209 -5.67 -11.45 13.43
CA ASN A 209 -5.40 -10.94 14.79
C ASN A 209 -6.14 -11.73 15.85
#